data_7b3b756297c7f5479dd5fc4d0c32977a
#
_entry.id   7b3b756297c7f5479dd5fc4d0c32977a
#
_cell.length_a   1.000
_cell.length_b   1.000
_cell.length_c   1.000
_cell.angle_alpha   90.00
_cell.angle_beta   90.00
_cell.angle_gamma   90.00
#
_symmetry.space_group_name_H-M   'P 1'
#
loop_
_entity.id
_entity.type
_entity.pdbx_description
1 polymer ?
#
loop_
_entity_poly.entity_id
_entity_poly.type
_entity_poly.pdbx_seq_one_letter_code
_entity_poly.pdbx_strand_id
1 'polypeptide(L)'
;MAACNEVNPPDNGGNNGSGTETPVDTTITTTDTLSITWNGASAVVVGSHEGVSITNKNGYVEITSTVKDISYLLNGNGQGQLTIYGTNRHQLILSDLTLTCSDGPAINNQCKKSCFVKLNGTNSLTDGNSYTSAEEDRKAAFFSEGQMIFSGNGSLTIKGNYKHALASDDYIQFTQSTGSLNLTASSDGIHANDGIYFEGGSFSISAGEEGIQCDTSVIVINDGAINVTKAGDKGITAFDTILINGGTIRVTSEYKCIKTKGNLVINNGDIQVICNGKSSGGGWGGYSSSSSPEGIEAKGTITINGGYVYSQSADDAINSGGDLTINGGYVCAYSTNNDGIDANGNCYIKGGVIFAIGSRSPEVAIDANSEAKKQLYIQGGTLATIGGLENGSQLTQACYSTSSISSGKWYALYNGNDLAFVFKAVATTTPMVVSTSNTPSLKSNVTVSGGTTIFNGIGVIDANVSGGTDVNLSSYTASGGGPGGGGPGGGGGPGGH
;
A
#
# COMPACT_ATOMS: atom_id res chain seq x y z
N MET A 1 27.89 19.70 20.98
CA MET A 1 27.41 18.58 20.17
C MET A 1 27.26 17.38 21.07
N ALA A 2 26.08 17.17 21.64
CA ALA A 2 25.73 15.98 22.41
C ALA A 2 24.78 15.17 21.54
N ALA A 3 25.20 13.97 21.18
CA ALA A 3 24.40 13.02 20.42
C ALA A 3 23.15 12.68 21.22
N CYS A 4 21.96 12.93 20.65
CA CYS A 4 20.72 12.40 21.18
C CYS A 4 20.65 10.92 20.80
N ASN A 5 21.02 10.05 21.75
CA ASN A 5 20.63 8.64 21.71
C ASN A 5 19.22 8.55 22.26
N GLU A 6 18.22 8.58 21.40
CA GLU A 6 16.88 8.17 21.77
C GLU A 6 16.24 7.44 20.62
N VAL A 7 16.03 6.16 20.88
CA VAL A 7 15.24 5.19 20.13
C VAL A 7 15.65 5.09 18.66
N ASN A 8 16.64 4.25 18.42
CA ASN A 8 16.84 3.68 17.11
C ASN A 8 15.58 2.92 16.72
N PRO A 9 15.12 3.01 15.46
CA PRO A 9 14.17 2.05 14.94
C PRO A 9 14.76 0.63 15.13
N PRO A 10 13.94 -0.41 15.27
CA PRO A 10 14.42 -1.75 15.54
C PRO A 10 15.47 -2.16 14.52
N ASP A 11 16.63 -2.54 15.01
CA ASP A 11 17.77 -3.02 14.23
C ASP A 11 17.36 -4.34 13.55
N ASN A 12 17.02 -4.27 12.25
CA ASN A 12 16.69 -5.42 11.41
C ASN A 12 17.97 -6.19 11.05
N GLY A 13 18.67 -6.68 12.06
CA GLY A 13 19.60 -7.78 11.90
C GLY A 13 18.83 -9.04 11.55
N GLY A 14 18.99 -9.53 10.33
CA GLY A 14 18.26 -10.65 9.77
C GLY A 14 18.13 -11.84 10.73
N ASN A 15 16.91 -12.09 11.15
CA ASN A 15 16.54 -13.36 11.74
C ASN A 15 15.07 -13.66 11.39
N ASN A 16 14.86 -14.80 10.76
CA ASN A 16 13.54 -15.38 10.51
C ASN A 16 12.88 -15.75 11.85
N GLY A 17 12.21 -14.79 12.46
CA GLY A 17 11.43 -15.01 13.68
C GLY A 17 10.40 -13.92 13.82
N SER A 18 9.16 -14.29 14.10
CA SER A 18 8.06 -13.40 14.44
C SER A 18 8.42 -12.52 15.65
N GLY A 19 9.15 -11.44 15.40
CA GLY A 19 9.45 -10.43 16.39
C GLY A 19 8.19 -9.56 16.55
N THR A 20 7.56 -9.62 17.71
CA THR A 20 6.62 -8.59 18.13
C THR A 20 7.42 -7.29 18.22
N GLU A 21 7.11 -6.32 17.35
CA GLU A 21 7.67 -4.99 17.46
C GLU A 21 7.41 -4.43 18.86
N THR A 22 8.44 -3.86 19.46
CA THR A 22 8.33 -3.24 20.80
C THR A 22 7.37 -2.08 20.68
N PRO A 23 6.31 -1.98 21.50
CA PRO A 23 5.37 -0.86 21.45
C PRO A 23 6.15 0.44 21.65
N VAL A 24 6.07 1.33 20.68
CA VAL A 24 6.55 2.71 20.83
C VAL A 24 5.73 3.36 21.95
N ASP A 25 6.30 4.25 22.75
CA ASP A 25 5.58 4.99 23.80
C ASP A 25 4.46 5.81 23.14
N THR A 26 3.24 5.30 23.23
CA THR A 26 2.05 5.87 22.57
C THR A 26 1.25 6.78 23.48
N THR A 27 1.70 6.99 24.71
CA THR A 27 0.98 7.75 25.71
C THR A 27 1.80 8.87 26.31
N ILE A 28 1.12 9.95 26.67
CA ILE A 28 1.70 11.07 27.39
C ILE A 28 0.78 11.42 28.57
N THR A 29 1.40 11.62 29.74
CA THR A 29 0.73 12.20 30.90
C THR A 29 1.18 13.65 31.02
N THR A 30 0.27 14.58 30.79
CA THR A 30 0.59 16.01 30.75
C THR A 30 0.45 16.65 32.13
N THR A 31 1.34 17.61 32.38
CA THR A 31 1.42 18.31 33.68
C THR A 31 0.52 19.55 33.74
N ASP A 32 0.32 20.19 32.59
CA ASP A 32 -0.50 21.39 32.47
C ASP A 32 -1.05 21.55 31.05
N THR A 33 -2.06 22.41 30.88
CA THR A 33 -2.70 22.68 29.59
C THR A 33 -2.91 24.16 29.39
N LEU A 34 -2.32 24.69 28.30
CA LEU A 34 -2.60 26.04 27.81
C LEU A 34 -3.62 25.96 26.66
N SER A 35 -4.57 26.89 26.61
CA SER A 35 -5.59 26.91 25.57
C SER A 35 -5.37 28.04 24.58
N ILE A 36 -5.54 27.72 23.30
CA ILE A 36 -5.44 28.67 22.18
C ILE A 36 -6.73 28.55 21.37
N THR A 37 -7.49 29.64 21.31
CA THR A 37 -8.78 29.69 20.62
C THR A 37 -8.70 30.68 19.47
N TRP A 38 -8.84 30.22 18.24
CA TRP A 38 -8.91 31.09 17.07
C TRP A 38 -10.33 31.63 16.86
N ASN A 39 -10.42 32.90 16.51
CA ASN A 39 -11.66 33.57 16.13
C ASN A 39 -11.37 34.57 14.98
N GLY A 40 -11.68 34.18 13.74
CA GLY A 40 -11.34 34.96 12.55
C GLY A 40 -9.84 35.17 12.43
N ALA A 41 -9.41 36.42 12.26
CA ALA A 41 -8.00 36.78 12.14
C ALA A 41 -7.30 37.03 13.49
N SER A 42 -7.80 36.44 14.57
CA SER A 42 -7.21 36.58 15.90
C SER A 42 -7.18 35.28 16.65
N ALA A 43 -6.32 35.16 17.65
CA ALA A 43 -6.32 34.07 18.59
C ALA A 43 -6.28 34.58 20.02
N VAL A 44 -6.88 33.84 20.94
CA VAL A 44 -6.84 34.14 22.37
C VAL A 44 -6.10 33.00 23.07
N VAL A 45 -5.11 33.35 23.87
CA VAL A 45 -4.33 32.43 24.69
C VAL A 45 -4.81 32.53 26.14
N VAL A 46 -5.13 31.37 26.72
CA VAL A 46 -5.54 31.28 28.14
C VAL A 46 -4.60 30.33 28.86
N GLY A 47 -4.12 30.76 30.01
CA GLY A 47 -3.13 30.07 30.82
C GLY A 47 -1.73 30.62 30.58
N SER A 48 -0.82 30.29 31.50
CA SER A 48 0.59 30.59 31.43
C SER A 48 1.37 29.50 32.20
N HIS A 49 2.57 29.23 31.79
CA HIS A 49 3.45 28.28 32.45
C HIS A 49 4.87 28.80 32.42
N GLU A 50 5.63 28.69 33.52
CA GLU A 50 7.05 29.00 33.53
C GLU A 50 7.79 28.12 32.51
N GLY A 51 8.65 28.71 31.69
CA GLY A 51 9.35 28.02 30.60
C GLY A 51 8.55 27.95 29.28
N VAL A 52 7.37 28.57 29.19
CA VAL A 52 6.63 28.74 27.95
C VAL A 52 6.48 30.22 27.63
N SER A 53 6.86 30.62 26.44
CA SER A 53 6.61 31.94 25.86
C SER A 53 5.67 31.79 24.66
N ILE A 54 4.62 32.59 24.62
CA ILE A 54 3.68 32.59 23.50
C ILE A 54 3.56 34.01 22.94
N THR A 55 3.83 34.17 21.67
CA THR A 55 3.50 35.34 20.91
C THR A 55 2.29 35.12 20.02
N ASN A 56 1.49 36.17 19.81
CA ASN A 56 0.28 36.08 19.00
C ASN A 56 0.10 37.38 18.25
N LYS A 57 0.09 37.28 16.92
CA LYS A 57 -0.13 38.45 16.07
C LYS A 57 -1.05 38.06 14.90
N ASN A 58 -2.25 38.61 14.87
CA ASN A 58 -3.21 38.39 13.78
C ASN A 58 -3.49 36.91 13.53
N GLY A 59 -3.65 36.08 14.59
CA GLY A 59 -3.89 34.65 14.47
C GLY A 59 -2.65 33.78 14.23
N TYR A 60 -1.48 34.39 13.98
CA TYR A 60 -0.19 33.69 13.94
C TYR A 60 0.31 33.55 15.38
N VAL A 61 0.29 32.33 15.88
CA VAL A 61 0.69 31.97 17.24
C VAL A 61 2.01 31.24 17.18
N GLU A 62 3.00 31.75 17.91
CA GLU A 62 4.30 31.13 18.07
C GLU A 62 4.51 30.76 19.53
N ILE A 63 4.90 29.50 19.78
CA ILE A 63 5.19 28.94 21.09
C ILE A 63 6.67 28.59 21.14
N THR A 64 7.38 29.10 22.15
CA THR A 64 8.70 28.61 22.53
C THR A 64 8.58 27.94 23.91
N SER A 65 8.96 26.66 24.00
CA SER A 65 8.77 25.88 25.23
C SER A 65 9.99 25.04 25.59
N THR A 66 10.38 25.10 26.86
CA THR A 66 11.35 24.19 27.48
C THR A 66 10.69 23.19 28.42
N VAL A 67 9.38 23.19 28.49
CA VAL A 67 8.59 22.36 29.42
C VAL A 67 8.36 20.98 28.82
N LYS A 68 8.58 19.95 29.60
CA LYS A 68 8.31 18.56 29.24
C LYS A 68 6.86 18.23 29.59
N ASP A 69 6.22 17.45 28.71
CA ASP A 69 4.88 16.87 28.92
C ASP A 69 3.78 17.95 29.14
N ILE A 70 3.88 19.08 28.44
CA ILE A 70 2.86 20.13 28.41
C ILE A 70 1.85 19.88 27.29
N SER A 71 0.59 20.26 27.52
CA SER A 71 -0.47 20.23 26.52
C SER A 71 -0.84 21.63 26.00
N TYR A 72 -1.20 21.68 24.73
CA TYR A 72 -1.82 22.84 24.09
C TYR A 72 -3.19 22.43 23.53
N LEU A 73 -4.25 22.96 24.11
CA LEU A 73 -5.63 22.79 23.63
C LEU A 73 -5.90 23.80 22.53
N LEU A 74 -6.13 23.30 21.34
CA LEU A 74 -6.32 24.10 20.12
C LEU A 74 -7.78 23.99 19.69
N ASN A 75 -8.48 25.11 19.59
CA ASN A 75 -9.88 25.13 19.21
C ASN A 75 -10.29 26.42 18.48
N GLY A 76 -11.54 26.46 18.02
CA GLY A 76 -12.13 27.63 17.37
C GLY A 76 -11.98 27.59 15.85
N ASN A 77 -12.32 28.72 15.22
CA ASN A 77 -12.32 28.85 13.76
C ASN A 77 -11.62 30.17 13.36
N GLY A 78 -10.50 30.05 12.66
CA GLY A 78 -9.77 31.23 12.28
C GLY A 78 -8.75 31.06 11.17
N GLN A 79 -8.11 32.20 10.91
CA GLN A 79 -7.00 32.33 9.98
C GLN A 79 -5.72 32.58 10.79
N GLY A 80 -4.61 32.02 10.31
CA GLY A 80 -3.30 32.13 10.94
C GLY A 80 -2.57 30.82 10.96
N GLN A 81 -1.60 30.71 11.86
CA GLN A 81 -0.69 29.57 11.95
C GLN A 81 -0.38 29.28 13.41
N LEU A 82 -0.11 28.04 13.72
CA LEU A 82 0.57 27.64 14.94
C LEU A 82 2.01 27.22 14.59
N THR A 83 3.00 27.88 15.18
CA THR A 83 4.40 27.45 15.13
C THR A 83 4.88 27.09 16.53
N ILE A 84 5.60 25.97 16.68
CA ILE A 84 6.10 25.51 17.96
C ILE A 84 7.61 25.26 17.88
N TYR A 85 8.35 25.96 18.70
CA TYR A 85 9.76 25.73 18.99
C TYR A 85 9.88 25.11 20.38
N GLY A 86 10.11 23.80 20.45
CA GLY A 86 10.18 23.07 21.70
C GLY A 86 11.49 22.31 21.86
N THR A 87 11.92 22.09 23.10
CA THR A 87 13.07 21.25 23.42
C THR A 87 12.66 19.89 24.00
N ASN A 88 11.38 19.71 24.28
CA ASN A 88 10.83 18.51 24.92
C ASN A 88 9.53 18.06 24.25
N ARG A 89 9.15 16.82 24.49
CA ARG A 89 7.89 16.25 24.01
C ARG A 89 6.70 16.99 24.60
N HIS A 90 5.64 17.10 23.81
CA HIS A 90 4.43 17.85 24.15
C HIS A 90 3.20 17.24 23.49
N GLN A 91 2.03 17.72 23.88
CA GLN A 91 0.75 17.30 23.29
C GLN A 91 0.01 18.45 22.64
N LEU A 92 -0.54 18.19 21.46
CA LEU A 92 -1.54 19.02 20.81
C LEU A 92 -2.89 18.33 20.92
N ILE A 93 -3.87 19.00 21.53
CA ILE A 93 -5.24 18.55 21.60
C ILE A 93 -6.05 19.39 20.64
N LEU A 94 -6.40 18.84 19.49
CA LEU A 94 -7.27 19.49 18.52
C LEU A 94 -8.73 19.21 18.93
N SER A 95 -9.50 20.25 19.22
CA SER A 95 -10.86 20.12 19.68
C SER A 95 -11.77 21.11 18.99
N ASP A 96 -12.46 20.67 17.94
CA ASP A 96 -13.31 21.49 17.08
C ASP A 96 -12.53 22.69 16.50
N LEU A 97 -11.31 22.43 16.02
CA LEU A 97 -10.42 23.41 15.43
C LEU A 97 -10.64 23.51 13.92
N THR A 98 -10.84 24.72 13.42
CA THR A 98 -10.69 25.05 11.99
C THR A 98 -9.62 26.11 11.85
N LEU A 99 -8.49 25.77 11.24
CA LEU A 99 -7.37 26.69 11.06
C LEU A 99 -6.91 26.71 9.61
N THR A 100 -6.90 27.90 9.02
CA THR A 100 -6.45 28.14 7.65
C THR A 100 -5.28 29.12 7.65
N CYS A 101 -4.17 28.73 7.05
CA CYS A 101 -3.03 29.59 6.78
C CYS A 101 -2.95 29.88 5.29
N SER A 102 -2.77 31.14 4.89
CA SER A 102 -2.71 31.52 3.48
C SER A 102 -1.31 31.52 2.88
N ASP A 103 -0.27 31.51 3.70
CA ASP A 103 1.12 31.76 3.32
C ASP A 103 2.14 30.84 4.04
N GLY A 104 1.65 29.76 4.63
CA GLY A 104 2.44 28.77 5.33
C GLY A 104 1.63 27.53 5.75
N PRO A 105 2.22 26.63 6.55
CA PRO A 105 1.51 25.55 7.22
C PRO A 105 0.40 26.07 8.13
N ALA A 106 -0.66 25.30 8.34
CA ALA A 106 -1.60 25.58 9.42
C ALA A 106 -0.98 25.26 10.80
N ILE A 107 -0.26 24.14 10.90
CA ILE A 107 0.54 23.76 12.07
C ILE A 107 1.96 23.44 11.64
N ASN A 108 2.92 24.13 12.23
CA ASN A 108 4.36 23.99 12.00
C ASN A 108 5.07 23.63 13.31
N ASN A 109 5.30 22.36 13.57
CA ASN A 109 6.02 21.91 14.74
C ASN A 109 7.52 21.74 14.45
N GLN A 110 8.33 22.68 14.93
CA GLN A 110 9.78 22.70 14.78
C GLN A 110 10.48 22.01 15.97
N CYS A 111 9.74 21.33 16.83
CA CYS A 111 10.27 20.53 17.91
C CYS A 111 10.70 19.14 17.41
N LYS A 112 11.97 18.78 17.60
CA LYS A 112 12.55 17.48 17.23
C LYS A 112 12.23 16.35 18.22
N LYS A 113 11.25 16.54 19.09
CA LYS A 113 10.79 15.57 20.07
C LYS A 113 9.34 15.20 19.77
N SER A 114 8.87 14.11 20.36
CA SER A 114 7.54 13.56 20.10
C SER A 114 6.43 14.58 20.31
N CYS A 115 5.61 14.76 19.29
CA CYS A 115 4.38 15.51 19.27
C CYS A 115 3.19 14.55 19.33
N PHE A 116 2.53 14.47 20.48
CA PHE A 116 1.33 13.67 20.66
C PHE A 116 0.13 14.46 20.19
N VAL A 117 -0.57 13.98 19.17
CA VAL A 117 -1.73 14.65 18.58
C VAL A 117 -3.01 13.92 19.00
N LYS A 118 -3.80 14.57 19.86
CA LYS A 118 -5.08 14.02 20.29
C LYS A 118 -6.23 14.69 19.55
N LEU A 119 -7.05 13.91 18.88
CA LEU A 119 -8.20 14.37 18.12
C LEU A 119 -9.48 14.27 18.94
N ASN A 120 -10.13 15.41 19.17
CA ASN A 120 -11.46 15.52 19.78
C ASN A 120 -12.37 16.30 18.83
N GLY A 121 -13.63 15.89 18.69
CA GLY A 121 -14.60 16.60 17.84
C GLY A 121 -14.21 16.59 16.36
N THR A 122 -14.49 17.68 15.65
CA THR A 122 -14.28 17.81 14.20
C THR A 122 -13.25 18.90 13.91
N ASN A 123 -12.14 18.52 13.28
CA ASN A 123 -11.02 19.42 13.05
C ASN A 123 -10.72 19.57 11.55
N SER A 124 -10.24 20.75 11.15
CA SER A 124 -9.86 21.05 9.77
C SER A 124 -8.61 21.95 9.74
N LEU A 125 -7.64 21.54 8.94
CA LEU A 125 -6.40 22.30 8.69
C LEU A 125 -6.26 22.53 7.19
N THR A 126 -5.94 23.76 6.80
CA THR A 126 -5.71 24.12 5.41
C THR A 126 -4.51 25.05 5.32
N ASP A 127 -3.57 24.77 4.45
CA ASP A 127 -2.42 25.62 4.18
C ASP A 127 -2.62 26.53 2.96
N GLY A 128 -1.63 27.37 2.72
CA GLY A 128 -1.57 28.23 1.53
C GLY A 128 -1.10 27.48 0.28
N ASN A 129 -1.41 28.03 -0.89
CA ASN A 129 -0.91 27.51 -2.17
C ASN A 129 0.59 27.78 -2.39
N SER A 130 1.16 28.69 -1.62
CA SER A 130 2.57 29.01 -1.60
C SER A 130 2.97 29.43 -0.20
N TYR A 131 4.24 29.18 0.17
CA TYR A 131 4.74 29.56 1.47
C TYR A 131 5.68 30.76 1.38
N THR A 132 5.62 31.64 2.37
CA THR A 132 6.62 32.69 2.53
C THR A 132 7.97 32.05 2.81
N SER A 133 9.06 32.70 2.39
CA SER A 133 10.40 32.20 2.65
C SER A 133 10.68 32.12 4.15
N ALA A 134 11.27 31.01 4.59
CA ALA A 134 11.76 30.78 5.94
C ALA A 134 13.05 29.95 5.89
N GLU A 135 13.78 29.95 6.99
CA GLU A 135 15.00 29.13 7.13
C GLU A 135 14.65 27.68 7.47
N GLU A 136 13.50 27.47 8.15
CA GLU A 136 13.02 26.15 8.54
C GLU A 136 12.39 25.39 7.36
N ASP A 137 12.49 24.08 7.38
CA ASP A 137 11.72 23.21 6.50
C ASP A 137 10.22 23.27 6.86
N ARG A 138 9.37 23.43 5.84
CA ARG A 138 7.92 23.54 5.96
C ARG A 138 7.29 22.97 4.70
N LYS A 139 6.92 21.70 4.73
CA LYS A 139 6.53 20.99 3.50
C LYS A 139 5.10 20.44 3.52
N ALA A 140 4.34 20.68 4.59
CA ALA A 140 2.97 20.14 4.73
C ALA A 140 2.03 21.13 5.44
N ALA A 141 0.74 20.95 5.25
CA ALA A 141 -0.27 21.72 5.99
C ALA A 141 -0.20 21.46 7.51
N PHE A 142 0.13 20.23 7.91
CA PHE A 142 0.57 19.88 9.25
C PHE A 142 1.96 19.25 9.14
N PHE A 143 2.97 20.00 9.55
CA PHE A 143 4.38 19.60 9.52
C PHE A 143 4.95 19.40 10.92
N SER A 144 5.84 18.44 11.08
CA SER A 144 6.61 18.19 12.31
C SER A 144 8.04 17.78 12.00
N GLU A 145 9.01 18.43 12.64
CA GLU A 145 10.42 17.99 12.66
C GLU A 145 10.65 16.69 13.45
N GLY A 146 9.81 16.41 14.44
CA GLY A 146 9.88 15.23 15.28
C GLY A 146 8.68 14.31 15.10
N GLN A 147 8.73 13.18 15.82
CA GLN A 147 7.71 12.14 15.74
C GLN A 147 6.30 12.68 15.94
N MET A 148 5.34 12.16 15.20
CA MET A 148 3.92 12.43 15.43
C MET A 148 3.19 11.16 15.86
N ILE A 149 2.52 11.21 17.01
CA ILE A 149 1.73 10.09 17.54
C ILE A 149 0.27 10.53 17.65
N PHE A 150 -0.57 10.00 16.77
CA PHE A 150 -1.99 10.32 16.70
C PHE A 150 -2.84 9.42 17.60
N SER A 151 -3.82 10.02 18.27
CA SER A 151 -4.80 9.34 19.12
C SER A 151 -6.11 10.13 19.20
N GLY A 152 -7.11 9.58 19.88
CA GLY A 152 -8.42 10.20 20.07
C GLY A 152 -9.39 9.89 18.94
N ASN A 153 -10.68 9.92 19.24
CA ASN A 153 -11.76 9.47 18.36
C ASN A 153 -12.39 10.57 17.49
N GLY A 154 -11.80 11.76 17.49
CA GLY A 154 -12.23 12.87 16.64
C GLY A 154 -11.90 12.66 15.17
N SER A 155 -12.32 13.62 14.36
CA SER A 155 -11.98 13.66 12.92
C SER A 155 -11.03 14.80 12.62
N LEU A 156 -10.17 14.60 11.60
CA LEU A 156 -9.25 15.62 11.10
C LEU A 156 -9.28 15.63 9.58
N THR A 157 -9.67 16.75 9.01
CA THR A 157 -9.54 17.02 7.57
C THR A 157 -8.33 17.89 7.34
N ILE A 158 -7.41 17.46 6.46
CA ILE A 158 -6.25 18.27 6.09
C ILE A 158 -6.26 18.50 4.58
N LYS A 159 -6.05 19.75 4.21
CA LYS A 159 -5.88 20.16 2.83
C LYS A 159 -4.50 20.79 2.63
N GLY A 160 -3.59 20.02 2.05
CA GLY A 160 -2.24 20.45 1.66
C GLY A 160 -2.25 20.99 0.23
N ASN A 161 -2.40 22.30 0.11
CA ASN A 161 -2.44 22.96 -1.21
C ASN A 161 -1.05 23.20 -1.77
N TYR A 162 -0.05 23.40 -0.91
CA TYR A 162 1.33 23.66 -1.32
C TYR A 162 2.06 22.38 -1.71
N LYS A 163 2.08 21.40 -0.82
CA LYS A 163 2.79 20.14 -1.02
C LYS A 163 2.06 18.97 -0.35
N HIS A 164 2.54 18.51 0.82
CA HIS A 164 1.94 17.39 1.53
C HIS A 164 0.78 17.84 2.44
N ALA A 165 -0.14 16.95 2.74
CA ALA A 165 -1.16 17.24 3.75
C ALA A 165 -0.58 17.08 5.16
N LEU A 166 0.04 15.95 5.45
CA LEU A 166 0.66 15.60 6.73
C LEU A 166 2.09 15.14 6.48
N ALA A 167 3.08 15.75 7.15
CA ALA A 167 4.47 15.29 7.04
C ALA A 167 5.25 15.36 8.35
N SER A 168 6.17 14.41 8.52
CA SER A 168 7.15 14.36 9.61
C SER A 168 8.55 14.08 9.06
N ASP A 169 9.56 14.75 9.61
CA ASP A 169 10.97 14.42 9.34
C ASP A 169 11.48 13.25 10.16
N ASP A 170 10.62 12.67 10.98
CA ASP A 170 10.84 11.47 11.76
C ASP A 170 9.71 10.46 11.41
N TYR A 171 9.20 9.66 12.34
CA TYR A 171 8.11 8.74 12.08
C TYR A 171 6.71 9.31 12.38
N ILE A 172 5.69 8.70 11.79
CA ILE A 172 4.28 8.95 12.11
C ILE A 172 3.64 7.64 12.59
N GLN A 173 2.97 7.71 13.75
CA GLN A 173 2.22 6.58 14.29
C GLN A 173 0.75 6.96 14.52
N PHE A 174 -0.13 6.10 14.05
CA PHE A 174 -1.57 6.19 14.30
C PHE A 174 -1.95 5.06 15.26
N THR A 175 -2.26 5.41 16.51
CA THR A 175 -2.61 4.43 17.54
C THR A 175 -3.98 3.78 17.26
N GLN A 176 -4.27 2.69 17.96
CA GLN A 176 -5.56 2.00 17.87
C GLN A 176 -6.78 2.92 18.15
N SER A 177 -6.57 3.96 18.95
CA SER A 177 -7.63 4.93 19.28
C SER A 177 -7.74 6.09 18.27
N THR A 178 -6.97 6.09 17.19
CA THR A 178 -7.02 7.15 16.17
C THR A 178 -8.37 7.13 15.45
N GLY A 179 -9.02 8.28 15.37
CA GLY A 179 -10.30 8.45 14.70
C GLY A 179 -10.20 8.46 13.18
N SER A 180 -10.80 9.46 12.52
CA SER A 180 -10.81 9.54 11.07
C SER A 180 -9.96 10.69 10.55
N LEU A 181 -9.17 10.42 9.50
CA LEU A 181 -8.39 11.43 8.79
C LEU A 181 -8.81 11.47 7.32
N ASN A 182 -9.16 12.68 6.82
CA ASN A 182 -9.44 12.95 5.43
C ASN A 182 -8.36 13.89 4.88
N LEU A 183 -7.51 13.37 3.99
CA LEU A 183 -6.33 14.07 3.50
C LEU A 183 -6.46 14.34 2.01
N THR A 184 -6.26 15.59 1.63
CA THR A 184 -6.12 15.99 0.22
C THR A 184 -4.81 16.75 0.08
N ALA A 185 -3.98 16.39 -0.89
CA ALA A 185 -2.67 17.00 -1.07
C ALA A 185 -2.34 17.27 -2.53
N SER A 186 -1.55 18.30 -2.78
CA SER A 186 -0.98 18.57 -4.10
C SER A 186 0.16 17.60 -4.44
N SER A 187 0.91 17.15 -3.43
CA SER A 187 1.91 16.09 -3.50
C SER A 187 1.41 14.90 -2.69
N ASP A 188 1.98 14.57 -1.52
CA ASP A 188 1.65 13.36 -0.79
C ASP A 188 0.59 13.57 0.30
N GLY A 189 -0.25 12.57 0.47
CA GLY A 189 -1.23 12.57 1.55
C GLY A 189 -0.58 12.49 2.93
N ILE A 190 0.26 11.48 3.14
CA ILE A 190 1.07 11.27 4.34
C ILE A 190 2.52 11.04 3.91
N HIS A 191 3.43 11.81 4.47
CA HIS A 191 4.86 11.73 4.19
C HIS A 191 5.66 11.62 5.50
N ALA A 192 6.51 10.61 5.62
CA ALA A 192 7.43 10.48 6.75
C ALA A 192 8.83 10.07 6.29
N ASN A 193 9.85 10.56 6.98
CA ASN A 193 11.21 10.13 6.66
C ASN A 193 11.48 8.72 7.21
N ASP A 194 11.19 8.44 8.49
CA ASP A 194 11.76 7.31 9.21
C ASP A 194 10.79 6.15 9.50
N GLY A 195 9.51 6.29 9.19
CA GLY A 195 8.56 5.19 9.33
C GLY A 195 7.12 5.64 9.45
N ILE A 196 6.20 4.76 9.09
CA ILE A 196 4.75 5.00 9.26
C ILE A 196 4.10 3.74 9.83
N TYR A 197 3.38 3.91 10.94
CA TYR A 197 2.79 2.81 11.70
C TYR A 197 1.28 3.04 11.86
N PHE A 198 0.47 2.10 11.37
CA PHE A 198 -0.99 2.10 11.51
C PHE A 198 -1.40 0.98 12.47
N GLU A 199 -1.83 1.36 13.68
CA GLU A 199 -2.42 0.44 14.66
C GLU A 199 -3.95 0.44 14.60
N GLY A 200 -4.54 1.40 13.90
CA GLY A 200 -5.98 1.59 13.73
C GLY A 200 -6.29 2.89 13.00
N GLY A 201 -7.53 3.35 13.12
CA GLY A 201 -8.00 4.58 12.47
C GLY A 201 -8.66 4.36 11.11
N SER A 202 -9.22 5.44 10.56
CA SER A 202 -9.87 5.44 9.26
C SER A 202 -9.32 6.58 8.40
N PHE A 203 -8.81 6.25 7.23
CA PHE A 203 -8.10 7.18 6.36
C PHE A 203 -8.74 7.24 4.98
N SER A 204 -9.02 8.45 4.51
CA SER A 204 -9.41 8.74 3.13
C SER A 204 -8.40 9.71 2.54
N ILE A 205 -7.67 9.29 1.52
CA ILE A 205 -6.51 10.02 1.00
C ILE A 205 -6.68 10.25 -0.50
N SER A 206 -6.50 11.50 -0.93
CA SER A 206 -6.41 11.90 -2.33
C SER A 206 -5.16 12.74 -2.51
N ALA A 207 -4.21 12.27 -3.30
CA ALA A 207 -2.89 12.85 -3.47
C ALA A 207 -2.58 13.13 -4.94
N GLY A 208 -1.82 14.19 -5.18
CA GLY A 208 -1.30 14.53 -6.52
C GLY A 208 -0.13 13.65 -6.92
N GLU A 209 0.64 13.16 -5.95
CA GLU A 209 1.78 12.27 -6.13
C GLU A 209 1.54 10.97 -5.34
N GLU A 210 2.18 10.78 -4.18
CA GLU A 210 2.02 9.57 -3.39
C GLU A 210 0.88 9.68 -2.35
N GLY A 211 0.09 8.60 -2.22
CA GLY A 211 -0.90 8.56 -1.14
C GLY A 211 -0.24 8.54 0.23
N ILE A 212 0.69 7.60 0.43
CA ILE A 212 1.47 7.40 1.67
C ILE A 212 2.91 7.08 1.28
N GLN A 213 3.87 7.87 1.78
CA GLN A 213 5.29 7.72 1.50
C GLN A 213 6.15 7.67 2.76
N CYS A 214 7.05 6.69 2.81
CA CYS A 214 8.15 6.62 3.77
C CYS A 214 9.49 6.61 3.02
N ASP A 215 10.36 7.60 3.31
CA ASP A 215 11.56 7.86 2.50
C ASP A 215 12.75 6.95 2.80
N THR A 216 12.91 6.52 4.05
CA THR A 216 14.15 5.83 4.46
C THR A 216 13.93 4.47 5.10
N SER A 217 12.69 4.15 5.55
CA SER A 217 12.45 2.98 6.38
C SER A 217 11.15 2.24 5.96
N VAL A 218 10.32 1.86 6.93
CA VAL A 218 9.24 0.89 6.79
C VAL A 218 7.85 1.52 6.85
N ILE A 219 6.88 0.83 6.27
CA ILE A 219 5.46 1.04 6.57
C ILE A 219 4.91 -0.24 7.19
N VAL A 220 4.31 -0.12 8.37
CA VAL A 220 3.68 -1.22 9.09
C VAL A 220 2.19 -0.93 9.25
N ILE A 221 1.35 -1.86 8.79
CA ILE A 221 -0.10 -1.77 8.91
C ILE A 221 -0.57 -2.97 9.74
N ASN A 222 -0.84 -2.72 11.02
CA ASN A 222 -1.35 -3.74 11.93
C ASN A 222 -2.87 -3.84 11.85
N ASP A 223 -3.55 -2.69 11.72
CA ASP A 223 -5.00 -2.58 11.54
C ASP A 223 -5.38 -1.19 10.97
N GLY A 224 -6.66 -0.97 10.74
CA GLY A 224 -7.23 0.29 10.25
C GLY A 224 -7.91 0.16 8.89
N ALA A 225 -8.64 1.20 8.52
CA ALA A 225 -9.27 1.33 7.21
C ALA A 225 -8.52 2.39 6.38
N ILE A 226 -7.69 1.97 5.47
CA ILE A 226 -6.87 2.85 4.63
C ILE A 226 -7.44 2.86 3.21
N ASN A 227 -7.94 4.01 2.79
CA ASN A 227 -8.49 4.21 1.46
C ASN A 227 -7.75 5.33 0.73
N VAL A 228 -6.79 4.96 -0.13
CA VAL A 228 -6.18 5.88 -1.08
C VAL A 228 -7.09 5.92 -2.32
N THR A 229 -7.98 6.90 -2.34
CA THR A 229 -8.99 7.07 -3.39
C THR A 229 -8.39 7.50 -4.71
N LYS A 230 -7.23 8.17 -4.63
CA LYS A 230 -6.44 8.60 -5.78
C LYS A 230 -4.99 8.87 -5.34
N ALA A 231 -4.04 8.38 -6.12
CA ALA A 231 -2.65 8.82 -6.12
C ALA A 231 -2.18 9.05 -7.56
N GLY A 232 -1.56 10.19 -7.81
CA GLY A 232 -1.11 10.55 -9.16
C GLY A 232 0.12 9.77 -9.61
N ASP A 233 0.89 9.25 -8.66
CA ASP A 233 2.03 8.35 -8.89
C ASP A 233 1.80 7.04 -8.13
N LYS A 234 2.26 6.91 -6.88
CA LYS A 234 2.16 5.67 -6.10
C LYS A 234 1.14 5.78 -4.97
N GLY A 235 0.45 4.67 -4.70
CA GLY A 235 -0.53 4.64 -3.61
C GLY A 235 0.11 4.60 -2.24
N ILE A 236 0.87 3.54 -1.95
CA ILE A 236 1.61 3.32 -0.71
C ILE A 236 3.03 2.93 -1.09
N THR A 237 4.02 3.70 -0.65
CA THR A 237 5.42 3.42 -0.97
C THR A 237 6.34 3.55 0.23
N ALA A 238 7.26 2.58 0.37
CA ALA A 238 8.31 2.58 1.37
C ALA A 238 9.69 2.36 0.74
N PHE A 239 10.71 2.86 1.40
CA PHE A 239 12.08 2.61 0.95
C PHE A 239 12.53 1.19 1.30
N ASP A 240 12.23 0.70 2.48
CA ASP A 240 12.65 -0.64 2.91
C ASP A 240 11.44 -1.61 2.86
N THR A 241 10.89 -1.99 3.95
CA THR A 241 9.87 -3.05 4.04
C THR A 241 8.46 -2.47 4.18
N ILE A 242 7.50 -3.10 3.53
CA ILE A 242 6.08 -2.94 3.86
C ILE A 242 5.60 -4.22 4.53
N LEU A 243 5.06 -4.09 5.74
CA LEU A 243 4.49 -5.18 6.52
C LEU A 243 3.00 -4.93 6.74
N ILE A 244 2.16 -5.85 6.27
CA ILE A 244 0.71 -5.78 6.44
C ILE A 244 0.26 -6.98 7.30
N ASN A 245 -0.15 -6.70 8.52
CA ASN A 245 -0.61 -7.69 9.48
C ASN A 245 -2.14 -7.78 9.53
N GLY A 246 -2.85 -6.74 9.06
CA GLY A 246 -4.30 -6.68 9.09
C GLY A 246 -4.85 -5.44 8.38
N GLY A 247 -6.10 -5.10 8.73
CA GLY A 247 -6.78 -3.91 8.22
C GLY A 247 -7.49 -4.10 6.88
N THR A 248 -8.18 -3.04 6.46
CA THR A 248 -8.86 -2.94 5.16
C THR A 248 -8.15 -1.89 4.33
N ILE A 249 -7.52 -2.30 3.24
CA ILE A 249 -6.67 -1.44 2.42
C ILE A 249 -7.26 -1.37 1.01
N ARG A 250 -7.59 -0.17 0.56
CA ARG A 250 -8.08 0.12 -0.77
C ARG A 250 -7.17 1.17 -1.39
N VAL A 251 -6.61 0.88 -2.56
CA VAL A 251 -5.68 1.78 -3.23
C VAL A 251 -6.02 1.92 -4.70
N THR A 252 -6.16 3.15 -5.14
CA THR A 252 -6.23 3.50 -6.56
C THR A 252 -5.10 4.46 -6.89
N SER A 253 -4.28 4.11 -7.88
CA SER A 253 -3.15 4.93 -8.32
C SER A 253 -2.98 4.91 -9.84
N GLU A 254 -2.18 5.85 -10.36
CA GLU A 254 -1.91 5.94 -11.79
C GLU A 254 -0.63 5.18 -12.19
N TYR A 255 0.27 4.84 -11.24
CA TYR A 255 1.52 4.18 -11.58
C TYR A 255 1.75 2.87 -10.82
N LYS A 256 1.81 2.88 -9.48
CA LYS A 256 1.92 1.66 -8.66
C LYS A 256 1.08 1.79 -7.41
N CYS A 257 0.29 0.76 -7.09
CA CYS A 257 -0.57 0.89 -5.91
C CYS A 257 0.19 0.66 -4.61
N ILE A 258 0.97 -0.42 -4.52
CA ILE A 258 1.85 -0.68 -3.38
C ILE A 258 3.25 -0.92 -3.93
N LYS A 259 4.23 -0.18 -3.43
CA LYS A 259 5.62 -0.32 -3.86
C LYS A 259 6.59 -0.27 -2.68
N THR A 260 7.58 -1.16 -2.69
CA THR A 260 8.74 -1.05 -1.80
C THR A 260 10.04 -1.34 -2.54
N LYS A 261 11.15 -0.72 -2.09
CA LYS A 261 12.49 -1.08 -2.56
C LYS A 261 13.06 -2.31 -1.83
N GLY A 262 12.54 -2.63 -0.66
CA GLY A 262 12.86 -3.83 0.11
C GLY A 262 11.82 -4.94 -0.09
N ASN A 263 11.39 -5.55 0.99
CA ASN A 263 10.49 -6.69 1.00
C ASN A 263 9.03 -6.29 1.28
N LEU A 264 8.10 -7.08 0.77
CA LEU A 264 6.69 -6.99 1.13
C LEU A 264 6.26 -8.27 1.84
N VAL A 265 5.65 -8.13 3.00
CA VAL A 265 5.06 -9.25 3.75
C VAL A 265 3.59 -8.94 4.04
N ILE A 266 2.71 -9.81 3.59
CA ILE A 266 1.27 -9.75 3.88
C ILE A 266 0.93 -10.96 4.76
N ASN A 267 0.68 -10.73 6.04
CA ASN A 267 0.28 -11.77 6.98
C ASN A 267 -1.23 -11.96 6.98
N ASN A 268 -2.00 -10.88 6.85
CA ASN A 268 -3.46 -10.87 6.81
C ASN A 268 -3.96 -9.51 6.27
N GLY A 269 -5.28 -9.32 6.21
CA GLY A 269 -5.94 -8.08 5.79
C GLY A 269 -6.85 -8.29 4.59
N ASP A 270 -7.65 -7.28 4.28
CA ASP A 270 -8.48 -7.20 3.08
C ASP A 270 -7.93 -6.09 2.17
N ILE A 271 -7.14 -6.49 1.19
CA ILE A 271 -6.34 -5.62 0.34
C ILE A 271 -6.91 -5.64 -1.08
N GLN A 272 -7.30 -4.49 -1.57
CA GLN A 272 -7.72 -4.31 -2.95
C GLN A 272 -6.99 -3.14 -3.56
N VAL A 273 -6.23 -3.42 -4.61
CA VAL A 273 -5.47 -2.40 -5.34
C VAL A 273 -5.82 -2.42 -6.82
N ILE A 274 -6.01 -1.22 -7.37
CA ILE A 274 -6.35 -1.03 -8.79
C ILE A 274 -5.43 0.07 -9.34
N CYS A 275 -4.51 -0.33 -10.21
CA CYS A 275 -3.65 0.60 -10.93
C CYS A 275 -4.31 0.98 -12.26
N ASN A 276 -4.62 2.26 -12.42
CA ASN A 276 -5.30 2.81 -13.61
C ASN A 276 -4.33 3.20 -14.72
N GLY A 277 -3.03 3.19 -14.44
CA GLY A 277 -2.00 3.53 -15.41
C GLY A 277 -2.07 2.67 -16.67
N LYS A 278 -1.63 3.24 -17.78
CA LYS A 278 -1.57 2.53 -19.05
C LYS A 278 -0.13 2.08 -19.28
N SER A 279 0.07 0.80 -19.54
CA SER A 279 1.34 0.30 -20.05
C SER A 279 1.62 0.96 -21.41
N SER A 280 2.68 1.73 -21.50
CA SER A 280 3.17 2.21 -22.79
C SER A 280 3.93 1.05 -23.44
N GLY A 281 3.28 0.32 -24.34
CA GLY A 281 3.89 -0.78 -25.07
C GLY A 281 5.18 -0.33 -25.71
N GLY A 282 6.31 -0.87 -25.26
CA GLY A 282 7.62 -0.70 -25.88
C GLY A 282 7.61 -1.36 -27.24
N GLY A 283 7.25 -0.61 -28.29
CA GLY A 283 7.55 -1.04 -29.65
C GLY A 283 9.08 -1.09 -29.81
N TRP A 284 9.59 -2.16 -30.37
CA TRP A 284 11.00 -2.29 -30.75
C TRP A 284 11.46 -1.03 -31.51
N GLY A 285 12.28 -0.20 -30.86
CA GLY A 285 12.99 0.88 -31.55
C GLY A 285 12.92 2.29 -30.96
N GLY A 286 12.48 2.53 -29.74
CA GLY A 286 12.51 3.88 -29.16
C GLY A 286 12.84 3.89 -27.69
N TYR A 287 13.80 4.72 -27.27
CA TYR A 287 14.01 5.12 -25.88
C TYR A 287 12.80 5.97 -25.41
N SER A 288 11.69 5.34 -25.17
CA SER A 288 10.56 5.91 -24.45
C SER A 288 10.62 5.35 -23.04
N SER A 289 10.52 6.20 -22.03
CA SER A 289 10.32 5.78 -20.66
C SER A 289 9.08 4.89 -20.62
N SER A 290 9.27 3.56 -20.62
CA SER A 290 8.17 2.61 -20.50
C SER A 290 7.58 2.81 -19.11
N SER A 291 6.35 3.29 -19.01
CA SER A 291 5.62 3.25 -17.77
C SER A 291 5.21 1.81 -17.49
N SER A 292 5.53 1.31 -16.32
CA SER A 292 5.25 -0.03 -15.82
C SER A 292 4.23 0.07 -14.70
N PRO A 293 2.94 0.20 -15.03
CA PRO A 293 1.88 0.41 -14.02
C PRO A 293 1.51 -0.92 -13.39
N GLU A 294 2.19 -1.26 -12.30
CA GLU A 294 1.98 -2.49 -11.54
C GLU A 294 1.03 -2.30 -10.36
N GLY A 295 0.37 -3.37 -9.97
CA GLY A 295 -0.50 -3.33 -8.80
C GLY A 295 0.29 -3.34 -7.50
N ILE A 296 1.10 -4.38 -7.29
CA ILE A 296 1.95 -4.58 -6.10
C ILE A 296 3.37 -4.88 -6.59
N GLU A 297 4.33 -4.07 -6.17
CA GLU A 297 5.76 -4.26 -6.51
C GLU A 297 6.64 -4.27 -5.25
N ALA A 298 7.49 -5.27 -5.11
CA ALA A 298 8.62 -5.23 -4.19
C ALA A 298 9.93 -5.46 -4.97
N LYS A 299 10.94 -4.63 -4.77
CA LYS A 299 12.26 -4.86 -5.40
C LYS A 299 13.06 -5.98 -4.70
N GLY A 300 12.69 -6.32 -3.46
CA GLY A 300 13.13 -7.51 -2.74
C GLY A 300 12.18 -8.69 -2.98
N THR A 301 11.82 -9.38 -1.90
CA THR A 301 10.93 -10.54 -1.91
C THR A 301 9.49 -10.16 -1.60
N ILE A 302 8.54 -10.98 -2.08
CA ILE A 302 7.14 -10.90 -1.67
C ILE A 302 6.77 -12.20 -0.94
N THR A 303 6.17 -12.07 0.25
CA THR A 303 5.60 -13.19 1.00
C THR A 303 4.16 -12.91 1.36
N ILE A 304 3.23 -13.76 0.92
CA ILE A 304 1.81 -13.69 1.29
C ILE A 304 1.49 -14.90 2.15
N ASN A 305 1.21 -14.66 3.43
CA ASN A 305 0.90 -15.70 4.40
C ASN A 305 -0.62 -15.93 4.56
N GLY A 306 -1.43 -14.90 4.28
CA GLY A 306 -2.88 -14.95 4.47
C GLY A 306 -3.60 -13.71 3.93
N GLY A 307 -4.85 -13.54 4.36
CA GLY A 307 -5.70 -12.41 3.97
C GLY A 307 -6.39 -12.56 2.62
N TYR A 308 -7.03 -11.48 2.19
CA TYR A 308 -7.68 -11.33 0.90
C TYR A 308 -6.91 -10.28 0.10
N VAL A 309 -6.29 -10.68 -0.99
CA VAL A 309 -5.48 -9.81 -1.85
C VAL A 309 -6.06 -9.81 -3.26
N TYR A 310 -6.51 -8.65 -3.71
CA TYR A 310 -6.87 -8.40 -5.09
C TYR A 310 -5.97 -7.31 -5.66
N SER A 311 -5.26 -7.64 -6.72
CA SER A 311 -4.41 -6.70 -7.44
C SER A 311 -4.77 -6.69 -8.91
N GLN A 312 -5.04 -5.51 -9.46
CA GLN A 312 -5.32 -5.29 -10.87
C GLN A 312 -4.45 -4.19 -11.44
N SER A 313 -3.88 -4.43 -12.61
CA SER A 313 -3.01 -3.48 -13.32
C SER A 313 -3.00 -3.70 -14.83
N ALA A 314 -2.33 -2.82 -15.53
CA ALA A 314 -2.07 -2.98 -16.97
C ALA A 314 -0.75 -3.70 -17.25
N ASP A 315 0.22 -3.58 -16.36
CA ASP A 315 1.45 -4.38 -16.34
C ASP A 315 1.29 -5.51 -15.29
N ASP A 316 2.35 -5.99 -14.66
CA ASP A 316 2.23 -7.09 -13.71
C ASP A 316 1.31 -6.73 -12.53
N ALA A 317 0.38 -7.64 -12.23
CA ALA A 317 -0.50 -7.34 -11.09
C ALA A 317 0.24 -7.51 -9.75
N ILE A 318 1.14 -8.48 -9.64
CA ILE A 318 2.06 -8.66 -8.51
C ILE A 318 3.45 -8.94 -9.06
N ASN A 319 4.42 -8.07 -8.78
CA ASN A 319 5.81 -8.18 -9.25
C ASN A 319 6.80 -8.23 -8.09
N SER A 320 7.64 -9.25 -8.05
CA SER A 320 8.72 -9.41 -7.08
C SER A 320 10.09 -9.34 -7.75
N GLY A 321 10.96 -8.45 -7.28
CA GLY A 321 12.36 -8.40 -7.74
C GLY A 321 13.21 -9.58 -7.28
N GLY A 322 12.77 -10.30 -6.25
CA GLY A 322 13.36 -11.52 -5.72
C GLY A 322 12.38 -12.70 -5.76
N ASP A 323 12.51 -13.61 -4.80
CA ASP A 323 11.59 -14.73 -4.67
C ASP A 323 10.19 -14.27 -4.25
N LEU A 324 9.16 -14.91 -4.81
CA LEU A 324 7.78 -14.73 -4.41
C LEU A 324 7.25 -16.01 -3.77
N THR A 325 6.61 -15.90 -2.60
CA THR A 325 6.03 -17.05 -1.89
C THR A 325 4.59 -16.76 -1.48
N ILE A 326 3.66 -17.61 -1.87
CA ILE A 326 2.28 -17.62 -1.36
C ILE A 326 2.10 -18.86 -0.48
N ASN A 327 2.00 -18.63 0.84
CA ASN A 327 1.79 -19.69 1.82
C ASN A 327 0.31 -19.96 2.07
N GLY A 328 -0.56 -18.96 1.87
CA GLY A 328 -2.00 -19.06 2.15
C GLY A 328 -2.77 -17.82 1.70
N GLY A 329 -4.01 -17.72 2.17
CA GLY A 329 -4.92 -16.61 1.85
C GLY A 329 -5.68 -16.80 0.53
N TYR A 330 -6.36 -15.73 0.13
CA TYR A 330 -7.09 -15.63 -1.12
C TYR A 330 -6.40 -14.56 -1.96
N VAL A 331 -5.80 -14.93 -3.08
CA VAL A 331 -4.99 -14.04 -3.91
C VAL A 331 -5.53 -14.01 -5.33
N CYS A 332 -5.92 -12.84 -5.79
CA CYS A 332 -6.22 -12.60 -7.20
C CYS A 332 -5.24 -11.58 -7.78
N ALA A 333 -4.51 -11.99 -8.79
CA ALA A 333 -3.59 -11.16 -9.55
C ALA A 333 -4.09 -11.07 -11.00
N TYR A 334 -4.55 -9.88 -11.40
CA TYR A 334 -5.14 -9.66 -12.71
C TYR A 334 -4.36 -8.59 -13.49
N SER A 335 -3.58 -9.03 -14.44
CA SER A 335 -2.98 -8.17 -15.45
C SER A 335 -3.79 -8.15 -16.75
N THR A 336 -3.86 -6.99 -17.38
CA THR A 336 -4.52 -6.86 -18.68
C THR A 336 -3.57 -6.98 -19.86
N ASN A 337 -2.27 -6.74 -19.68
CA ASN A 337 -1.31 -6.72 -20.77
C ASN A 337 0.02 -7.45 -20.49
N ASN A 338 0.24 -7.90 -19.27
CA ASN A 338 1.46 -8.60 -18.86
C ASN A 338 1.11 -9.80 -17.95
N ASP A 339 1.97 -10.15 -16.99
CA ASP A 339 1.80 -11.31 -16.13
C ASP A 339 0.87 -11.03 -14.94
N GLY A 340 0.08 -12.03 -14.57
CA GLY A 340 -0.70 -11.91 -13.34
C GLY A 340 0.22 -11.79 -12.12
N ILE A 341 1.14 -12.75 -12.00
CA ILE A 341 2.20 -12.78 -10.99
C ILE A 341 3.53 -12.93 -11.72
N ASP A 342 4.48 -12.02 -11.48
CA ASP A 342 5.85 -12.11 -11.95
C ASP A 342 6.83 -12.19 -10.77
N ALA A 343 7.78 -13.14 -10.83
CA ALA A 343 8.87 -13.25 -9.88
C ALA A 343 10.22 -13.27 -10.61
N ASN A 344 11.02 -12.23 -10.43
CA ASN A 344 12.40 -12.20 -10.93
C ASN A 344 13.31 -13.23 -10.19
N GLY A 345 12.82 -13.82 -9.11
CA GLY A 345 13.36 -14.97 -8.41
C GLY A 345 12.58 -16.26 -8.68
N ASN A 346 12.59 -17.18 -7.72
CA ASN A 346 11.70 -18.33 -7.77
C ASN A 346 10.29 -17.92 -7.29
N CYS A 347 9.26 -18.53 -7.88
CA CYS A 347 7.90 -18.37 -7.45
C CYS A 347 7.40 -19.65 -6.77
N TYR A 348 6.93 -19.55 -5.51
CA TYR A 348 6.47 -20.70 -4.73
C TYR A 348 4.99 -20.55 -4.38
N ILE A 349 4.14 -21.41 -4.95
CA ILE A 349 2.73 -21.54 -4.56
C ILE A 349 2.62 -22.74 -3.62
N LYS A 350 2.49 -22.49 -2.32
CA LYS A 350 2.47 -23.50 -1.27
C LYS A 350 1.08 -23.74 -0.69
N GLY A 351 0.17 -22.77 -0.82
CA GLY A 351 -1.17 -22.86 -0.26
C GLY A 351 -2.07 -21.71 -0.70
N GLY A 352 -3.28 -21.65 -0.13
CA GLY A 352 -4.27 -20.63 -0.42
C GLY A 352 -5.17 -20.93 -1.62
N VAL A 353 -6.00 -19.95 -1.97
CA VAL A 353 -6.84 -19.92 -3.18
C VAL A 353 -6.30 -18.84 -4.09
N ILE A 354 -5.75 -19.22 -5.22
CA ILE A 354 -5.07 -18.33 -6.14
C ILE A 354 -5.85 -18.27 -7.46
N PHE A 355 -6.18 -17.05 -7.89
CA PHE A 355 -6.74 -16.76 -9.19
C PHE A 355 -5.83 -15.77 -9.93
N ALA A 356 -4.96 -16.28 -10.80
CA ALA A 356 -4.03 -15.46 -11.56
C ALA A 356 -4.48 -15.34 -13.03
N ILE A 357 -4.41 -14.13 -13.57
CA ILE A 357 -4.85 -13.81 -14.92
C ILE A 357 -3.75 -13.00 -15.58
N GLY A 358 -3.14 -13.59 -16.59
CA GLY A 358 -2.14 -12.95 -17.44
C GLY A 358 -2.65 -12.68 -18.84
N SER A 359 -1.88 -11.94 -19.57
CA SER A 359 -2.10 -11.64 -20.98
C SER A 359 -1.75 -12.84 -21.87
N ARG A 360 -1.62 -12.61 -23.15
CA ARG A 360 -1.24 -13.65 -24.13
C ARG A 360 0.27 -13.77 -24.26
N SER A 361 0.72 -14.97 -24.59
CA SER A 361 2.14 -15.26 -24.87
C SER A 361 2.86 -14.10 -25.62
N PRO A 362 4.07 -13.71 -25.16
CA PRO A 362 4.91 -14.49 -24.24
C PRO A 362 4.51 -14.48 -22.77
N GLU A 363 3.64 -13.57 -22.37
CA GLU A 363 3.18 -13.40 -21.01
C GLU A 363 2.29 -14.56 -20.52
N VAL A 364 2.26 -14.80 -19.21
CA VAL A 364 1.54 -15.90 -18.59
C VAL A 364 0.76 -15.43 -17.35
N ALA A 365 -0.01 -16.32 -16.75
CA ALA A 365 -0.71 -15.99 -15.50
C ALA A 365 0.23 -15.96 -14.28
N ILE A 366 1.22 -16.85 -14.25
CA ILE A 366 2.25 -16.88 -13.20
C ILE A 366 3.61 -17.16 -13.85
N ASP A 367 4.50 -16.20 -13.73
CA ASP A 367 5.87 -16.25 -14.23
C ASP A 367 6.92 -16.44 -13.13
N ALA A 368 8.07 -16.94 -13.54
CA ALA A 368 9.31 -16.94 -12.78
C ALA A 368 10.47 -16.85 -13.76
N ASN A 369 11.47 -16.03 -13.51
CA ASN A 369 12.56 -15.69 -14.40
C ASN A 369 13.37 -16.92 -14.87
N SER A 370 12.79 -17.65 -15.82
CA SER A 370 13.38 -18.89 -16.38
C SER A 370 14.69 -18.62 -17.12
N GLU A 371 14.89 -17.44 -17.69
CA GLU A 371 16.13 -16.98 -18.34
C GLU A 371 17.30 -16.95 -17.33
N ALA A 372 17.01 -16.58 -16.07
CA ALA A 372 17.95 -16.64 -14.96
C ALA A 372 17.97 -18.00 -14.25
N LYS A 373 17.35 -19.04 -14.84
CA LYS A 373 17.22 -20.39 -14.27
C LYS A 373 16.44 -20.42 -12.97
N LYS A 374 15.51 -19.51 -12.80
CA LYS A 374 14.51 -19.54 -11.71
C LYS A 374 13.32 -20.37 -12.15
N GLN A 375 12.51 -20.78 -11.22
CA GLN A 375 11.40 -21.70 -11.50
C GLN A 375 10.16 -21.35 -10.69
N LEU A 376 9.02 -21.60 -11.32
CA LEU A 376 7.74 -21.66 -10.62
C LEU A 376 7.54 -23.06 -10.02
N TYR A 377 7.14 -23.10 -8.75
CA TYR A 377 6.85 -24.31 -8.01
C TYR A 377 5.37 -24.32 -7.57
N ILE A 378 4.57 -25.24 -8.13
CA ILE A 378 3.21 -25.49 -7.67
C ILE A 378 3.26 -26.65 -6.67
N GLN A 379 3.23 -26.31 -5.38
CA GLN A 379 3.43 -27.23 -4.27
C GLN A 379 2.15 -27.52 -3.50
N GLY A 380 1.13 -26.66 -3.61
CA GLY A 380 -0.13 -26.80 -2.90
C GLY A 380 -1.14 -25.72 -3.24
N GLY A 381 -2.26 -25.72 -2.52
CA GLY A 381 -3.34 -24.74 -2.67
C GLY A 381 -4.38 -25.11 -3.73
N THR A 382 -5.34 -24.21 -3.90
CA THR A 382 -6.35 -24.25 -4.97
C THR A 382 -5.98 -23.21 -6.00
N LEU A 383 -5.68 -23.62 -7.20
CA LEU A 383 -5.22 -22.73 -8.27
C LEU A 383 -6.20 -22.72 -9.43
N ALA A 384 -6.55 -21.53 -9.90
CA ALA A 384 -7.14 -21.31 -11.22
C ALA A 384 -6.35 -20.20 -11.92
N THR A 385 -5.93 -20.41 -13.16
CA THR A 385 -5.23 -19.40 -13.95
C THR A 385 -5.87 -19.22 -15.31
N ILE A 386 -5.73 -18.03 -15.87
CA ILE A 386 -6.06 -17.73 -17.27
C ILE A 386 -4.80 -17.13 -17.90
N GLY A 387 -4.21 -17.82 -18.87
CA GLY A 387 -2.95 -17.43 -19.52
C GLY A 387 -1.80 -18.42 -19.32
N GLY A 388 -2.04 -19.53 -18.59
CA GLY A 388 -1.04 -20.57 -18.40
C GLY A 388 -0.07 -20.34 -17.26
N LEU A 389 0.99 -21.10 -17.23
CA LEU A 389 2.10 -21.04 -16.27
C LEU A 389 3.41 -21.01 -17.03
N GLU A 390 4.45 -20.45 -16.41
CA GLU A 390 5.81 -20.39 -16.96
C GLU A 390 6.33 -21.78 -17.36
N ASN A 391 7.05 -21.80 -18.46
CA ASN A 391 7.67 -23.01 -18.98
C ASN A 391 8.75 -23.56 -18.03
N GLY A 392 8.81 -24.89 -17.91
CA GLY A 392 9.76 -25.52 -16.97
C GLY A 392 9.32 -25.52 -15.51
N SER A 393 8.10 -25.07 -15.20
CA SER A 393 7.54 -25.08 -13.85
C SER A 393 7.57 -26.47 -13.23
N GLN A 394 7.84 -26.51 -11.93
CA GLN A 394 7.85 -27.73 -11.12
C GLN A 394 6.46 -27.98 -10.52
N LEU A 395 5.72 -28.92 -11.11
CA LEU A 395 4.34 -29.23 -10.73
C LEU A 395 4.32 -30.40 -9.73
N THR A 396 4.67 -30.13 -8.46
CA THR A 396 4.61 -31.14 -7.39
C THR A 396 3.16 -31.51 -7.07
N GLN A 397 2.25 -30.54 -7.12
CA GLN A 397 0.81 -30.77 -7.16
C GLN A 397 0.36 -30.87 -8.61
N ALA A 398 -0.43 -31.89 -8.95
CA ALA A 398 -0.88 -32.12 -10.31
C ALA A 398 -1.73 -30.96 -10.83
N CYS A 399 -1.42 -30.53 -12.05
CA CYS A 399 -2.15 -29.47 -12.75
C CYS A 399 -2.91 -30.05 -13.95
N TYR A 400 -4.02 -29.42 -14.27
CA TYR A 400 -4.87 -29.78 -15.40
C TYR A 400 -5.24 -28.54 -16.19
N SER A 401 -5.49 -28.69 -17.48
CA SER A 401 -5.76 -27.55 -18.34
C SER A 401 -6.93 -27.74 -19.29
N THR A 402 -7.45 -26.62 -19.72
CA THR A 402 -8.43 -26.53 -20.81
C THR A 402 -8.19 -25.30 -21.65
N SER A 403 -8.53 -25.36 -22.93
CA SER A 403 -8.60 -24.22 -23.84
C SER A 403 -10.03 -23.70 -24.02
N SER A 404 -11.02 -24.35 -23.39
CA SER A 404 -12.43 -23.96 -23.47
C SER A 404 -12.75 -22.89 -22.43
N ILE A 405 -12.48 -21.64 -22.75
CA ILE A 405 -12.72 -20.48 -21.87
C ILE A 405 -13.71 -19.53 -22.52
N SER A 406 -14.67 -19.06 -21.75
CA SER A 406 -15.63 -18.03 -22.16
C SER A 406 -15.65 -16.88 -21.18
N SER A 407 -15.26 -15.69 -21.62
CA SER A 407 -15.31 -14.48 -20.79
C SER A 407 -16.73 -14.14 -20.34
N GLY A 408 -16.84 -13.60 -19.14
CA GLY A 408 -18.11 -13.23 -18.52
C GLY A 408 -18.87 -14.38 -17.87
N LYS A 409 -18.40 -15.63 -18.02
CA LYS A 409 -19.04 -16.83 -17.44
C LYS A 409 -18.45 -17.20 -16.10
N TRP A 410 -19.32 -17.71 -15.23
CA TRP A 410 -18.94 -18.28 -13.95
C TRP A 410 -18.48 -19.73 -14.11
N TYR A 411 -17.40 -20.06 -13.44
CA TYR A 411 -16.80 -21.39 -13.35
C TYR A 411 -16.80 -21.84 -11.91
N ALA A 412 -17.07 -23.11 -11.67
CA ALA A 412 -16.98 -23.75 -10.37
C ALA A 412 -15.88 -24.82 -10.41
N LEU A 413 -14.84 -24.62 -9.63
CA LEU A 413 -13.73 -25.55 -9.44
C LEU A 413 -14.02 -26.41 -8.23
N TYR A 414 -13.91 -27.72 -8.39
CA TYR A 414 -14.08 -28.71 -7.34
C TYR A 414 -12.76 -29.40 -7.02
N ASN A 415 -12.53 -29.68 -5.74
CA ASN A 415 -11.46 -30.53 -5.22
C ASN A 415 -12.04 -31.91 -4.94
N GLY A 416 -11.92 -32.83 -5.88
CA GLY A 416 -12.73 -34.05 -5.85
C GLY A 416 -14.21 -33.73 -5.97
N ASN A 417 -14.99 -34.00 -4.93
CA ASN A 417 -16.44 -33.72 -4.88
C ASN A 417 -16.78 -32.38 -4.19
N ASP A 418 -15.85 -31.76 -3.51
CA ASP A 418 -16.10 -30.55 -2.72
C ASP A 418 -15.88 -29.31 -3.56
N LEU A 419 -16.82 -28.37 -3.49
CA LEU A 419 -16.66 -27.06 -4.11
C LEU A 419 -15.48 -26.34 -3.47
N ALA A 420 -14.44 -26.08 -4.25
CA ALA A 420 -13.24 -25.41 -3.77
C ALA A 420 -13.28 -23.90 -3.99
N PHE A 421 -13.76 -23.47 -5.15
CA PHE A 421 -13.74 -22.05 -5.53
C PHE A 421 -14.65 -21.78 -6.74
N VAL A 422 -15.30 -20.64 -6.73
CA VAL A 422 -16.11 -20.15 -7.87
C VAL A 422 -15.51 -18.83 -8.36
N PHE A 423 -15.27 -18.76 -9.65
CA PHE A 423 -14.69 -17.57 -10.27
C PHE A 423 -15.37 -17.20 -11.59
N LYS A 424 -15.32 -15.93 -11.93
CA LYS A 424 -15.78 -15.40 -13.21
C LYS A 424 -14.59 -15.20 -14.13
N ALA A 425 -14.58 -15.85 -15.27
CA ALA A 425 -13.55 -15.61 -16.28
C ALA A 425 -13.72 -14.20 -16.86
N VAL A 426 -12.70 -13.38 -16.73
CA VAL A 426 -12.68 -12.00 -17.25
C VAL A 426 -11.81 -11.85 -18.50
N ALA A 427 -11.10 -12.92 -18.88
CA ALA A 427 -10.27 -13.02 -20.07
C ALA A 427 -10.50 -14.39 -20.73
N THR A 428 -9.96 -14.57 -21.94
CA THR A 428 -10.05 -15.82 -22.73
C THR A 428 -8.66 -16.33 -23.15
N THR A 429 -7.61 -15.81 -22.54
CA THR A 429 -6.25 -16.25 -22.80
C THR A 429 -6.07 -17.71 -22.41
N THR A 430 -5.53 -18.52 -23.32
CA THR A 430 -5.37 -19.96 -23.11
C THR A 430 -3.91 -20.33 -22.84
N PRO A 431 -3.66 -21.40 -22.06
CA PRO A 431 -4.65 -22.26 -21.44
C PRO A 431 -5.17 -21.70 -20.10
N MET A 432 -6.37 -22.11 -19.67
CA MET A 432 -6.73 -22.09 -18.26
C MET A 432 -6.08 -23.30 -17.60
N VAL A 433 -5.37 -23.09 -16.50
CA VAL A 433 -4.78 -24.16 -15.70
C VAL A 433 -5.43 -24.17 -14.32
N VAL A 434 -5.83 -25.35 -13.86
CA VAL A 434 -6.40 -25.56 -12.52
C VAL A 434 -5.63 -26.62 -11.76
N SER A 435 -5.54 -26.47 -10.44
CA SER A 435 -4.90 -27.44 -9.56
C SER A 435 -5.57 -27.44 -8.19
N THR A 436 -5.75 -28.61 -7.62
CA THR A 436 -6.27 -28.83 -6.27
C THR A 436 -5.55 -30.02 -5.66
N SER A 437 -5.70 -30.26 -4.35
CA SER A 437 -5.03 -31.37 -3.66
C SER A 437 -5.50 -32.77 -4.12
N ASN A 438 -6.75 -32.88 -4.58
CA ASN A 438 -7.27 -34.06 -5.25
C ASN A 438 -7.45 -33.77 -6.76
N THR A 439 -7.88 -34.76 -7.54
CA THR A 439 -8.19 -34.57 -8.96
C THR A 439 -9.29 -33.51 -9.10
N PRO A 440 -9.06 -32.38 -9.78
CA PRO A 440 -10.06 -31.35 -9.95
C PRO A 440 -11.14 -31.75 -10.96
N SER A 441 -12.34 -31.20 -10.76
CA SER A 441 -13.33 -31.07 -11.83
C SER A 441 -13.77 -29.61 -11.96
N LEU A 442 -14.17 -29.24 -13.16
CA LEU A 442 -14.51 -27.85 -13.49
C LEU A 442 -15.85 -27.83 -14.21
N LYS A 443 -16.75 -26.95 -13.77
CA LYS A 443 -18.00 -26.65 -14.49
C LYS A 443 -17.98 -25.22 -14.96
N SER A 444 -18.43 -24.99 -16.17
CA SER A 444 -18.64 -23.66 -16.76
C SER A 444 -20.12 -23.30 -16.79
N ASN A 445 -20.42 -22.00 -16.91
CA ASN A 445 -21.80 -21.53 -17.08
C ASN A 445 -22.70 -21.85 -15.87
N VAL A 446 -22.12 -21.87 -14.70
CA VAL A 446 -22.84 -22.15 -13.45
C VAL A 446 -23.65 -20.94 -13.00
N THR A 447 -24.73 -21.23 -12.26
CA THR A 447 -25.47 -20.19 -11.50
C THR A 447 -24.96 -20.19 -10.07
N VAL A 448 -24.58 -19.03 -9.59
CA VAL A 448 -23.98 -18.81 -8.28
C VAL A 448 -24.96 -18.05 -7.38
N SER A 449 -25.15 -18.51 -6.16
CA SER A 449 -25.98 -17.84 -5.15
C SER A 449 -25.37 -18.02 -3.75
N GLY A 450 -25.58 -17.05 -2.86
CA GLY A 450 -24.98 -17.07 -1.54
C GLY A 450 -23.46 -16.98 -1.58
N GLY A 451 -22.84 -17.32 -0.47
CA GLY A 451 -21.39 -17.29 -0.29
C GLY A 451 -20.84 -15.90 -0.03
N THR A 452 -19.52 -15.83 0.12
CA THR A 452 -18.77 -14.58 0.33
C THR A 452 -18.11 -14.17 -0.99
N THR A 453 -18.47 -12.98 -1.45
CA THR A 453 -17.86 -12.39 -2.64
C THR A 453 -16.45 -11.89 -2.32
N ILE A 454 -15.49 -12.27 -3.15
CA ILE A 454 -14.08 -11.88 -3.06
C ILE A 454 -13.58 -11.35 -4.41
N PHE A 455 -12.35 -10.85 -4.46
CA PHE A 455 -11.66 -10.45 -5.69
C PHE A 455 -12.45 -9.43 -6.52
N ASN A 456 -12.89 -8.36 -5.86
CA ASN A 456 -13.66 -7.30 -6.54
C ASN A 456 -14.85 -7.83 -7.36
N GLY A 457 -15.53 -8.86 -6.86
CA GLY A 457 -16.72 -9.42 -7.48
C GLY A 457 -16.51 -10.49 -8.55
N ILE A 458 -15.27 -10.93 -8.77
CA ILE A 458 -14.99 -12.00 -9.74
C ILE A 458 -14.67 -13.37 -9.09
N GLY A 459 -14.75 -13.46 -7.76
CA GLY A 459 -14.62 -14.70 -7.00
C GLY A 459 -15.72 -14.84 -5.95
N VAL A 460 -16.11 -16.06 -5.62
CA VAL A 460 -17.03 -16.37 -4.53
C VAL A 460 -16.58 -17.65 -3.84
N ILE A 461 -16.52 -17.63 -2.52
CA ILE A 461 -16.26 -18.78 -1.65
C ILE A 461 -17.52 -19.15 -0.87
N ASP A 462 -17.64 -20.39 -0.44
CA ASP A 462 -18.80 -20.92 0.28
C ASP A 462 -20.12 -20.71 -0.46
N ALA A 463 -20.08 -20.71 -1.79
CA ALA A 463 -21.23 -20.46 -2.66
C ALA A 463 -22.13 -21.68 -2.79
N ASN A 464 -23.41 -21.44 -3.09
CA ASN A 464 -24.28 -22.46 -3.65
C ASN A 464 -24.19 -22.39 -5.18
N VAL A 465 -23.90 -23.54 -5.80
CA VAL A 465 -23.73 -23.66 -7.24
C VAL A 465 -24.81 -24.58 -7.81
N SER A 466 -25.44 -24.14 -8.91
CA SER A 466 -26.40 -24.95 -9.63
C SER A 466 -26.20 -24.87 -11.13
N GLY A 467 -26.64 -25.89 -11.85
CA GLY A 467 -26.48 -25.96 -13.30
C GLY A 467 -25.03 -26.11 -13.74
N GLY A 468 -24.74 -25.60 -14.92
CA GLY A 468 -23.41 -25.63 -15.51
C GLY A 468 -23.17 -26.85 -16.41
N THR A 469 -22.09 -26.74 -17.17
CA THR A 469 -21.62 -27.76 -18.10
C THR A 469 -20.23 -28.22 -17.70
N ASP A 470 -19.99 -29.52 -17.67
CA ASP A 470 -18.68 -30.05 -17.35
C ASP A 470 -17.66 -29.63 -18.41
N VAL A 471 -16.48 -29.21 -17.94
CA VAL A 471 -15.35 -28.80 -18.78
C VAL A 471 -14.34 -29.94 -18.82
N ASN A 472 -13.97 -30.38 -20.02
CA ASN A 472 -12.93 -31.38 -20.18
C ASN A 472 -11.58 -30.81 -19.77
N LEU A 473 -10.96 -31.46 -18.82
CA LEU A 473 -9.61 -31.17 -18.34
C LEU A 473 -8.64 -32.22 -18.83
N SER A 474 -7.48 -31.79 -19.30
CA SER A 474 -6.35 -32.67 -19.64
C SER A 474 -5.19 -32.44 -18.68
N SER A 475 -4.40 -33.46 -18.41
CA SER A 475 -3.18 -33.28 -17.62
C SER A 475 -2.32 -32.20 -18.22
N TYR A 476 -1.87 -31.25 -17.39
CA TYR A 476 -1.02 -30.15 -17.78
C TYR A 476 0.43 -30.46 -17.40
N THR A 477 1.32 -30.27 -18.37
CA THR A 477 2.77 -30.29 -18.15
C THR A 477 3.33 -28.98 -18.63
N ALA A 478 4.09 -28.29 -17.81
CA ALA A 478 4.85 -27.13 -18.21
C ALA A 478 6.06 -27.60 -19.05
N SER A 479 5.78 -27.99 -20.30
CA SER A 479 6.83 -28.50 -21.19
C SER A 479 7.78 -27.33 -21.54
N GLY A 480 9.07 -27.49 -21.19
CA GLY A 480 10.12 -26.57 -21.56
C GLY A 480 10.31 -26.50 -23.08
N GLY A 481 9.55 -25.64 -23.71
CA GLY A 481 9.91 -25.07 -24.99
C GLY A 481 10.91 -23.97 -24.67
N GLY A 482 12.18 -24.21 -24.82
CA GLY A 482 13.17 -23.15 -24.75
C GLY A 482 12.77 -22.02 -25.69
N PRO A 483 13.12 -20.76 -25.37
CA PRO A 483 12.79 -19.62 -26.20
C PRO A 483 13.23 -19.95 -27.62
N GLY A 484 12.31 -19.89 -28.55
CA GLY A 484 12.58 -20.07 -29.96
C GLY A 484 13.57 -19.01 -30.39
N GLY A 485 14.86 -19.41 -30.38
CA GLY A 485 15.94 -18.59 -30.88
C GLY A 485 15.72 -18.28 -32.35
N GLY A 486 14.90 -17.31 -32.63
CA GLY A 486 14.86 -16.59 -33.90
C GLY A 486 16.05 -15.66 -33.98
N GLY A 487 17.25 -16.22 -33.97
CA GLY A 487 18.45 -15.46 -34.34
C GLY A 487 18.29 -14.98 -35.76
N PRO A 488 18.47 -13.66 -36.05
CA PRO A 488 18.55 -13.21 -37.42
C PRO A 488 19.79 -13.85 -38.03
N GLY A 489 19.57 -14.66 -39.09
CA GLY A 489 20.62 -15.30 -39.86
C GLY A 489 21.66 -14.30 -40.26
N GLY A 490 22.89 -14.54 -39.82
CA GLY A 490 24.05 -13.82 -40.27
C GLY A 490 24.26 -14.02 -41.77
N GLY A 491 23.93 -13.01 -42.57
CA GLY A 491 24.37 -12.86 -43.94
C GLY A 491 25.75 -12.23 -43.93
N GLY A 492 26.80 -13.04 -44.05
CA GLY A 492 28.14 -12.57 -44.30
C GLY A 492 28.29 -11.99 -45.71
N GLY A 493 29.07 -10.99 -45.84
CA GLY A 493 29.61 -10.52 -47.11
C GLY A 493 30.82 -9.66 -46.88
N PRO A 494 32.01 -10.04 -47.37
CA PRO A 494 33.19 -9.23 -47.24
C PRO A 494 33.34 -8.29 -48.45
N GLY A 495 33.87 -7.14 -48.28
CA GLY A 495 34.30 -6.27 -49.36
C GLY A 495 34.69 -4.89 -48.91
N GLY A 496 35.85 -4.64 -48.76
CA GLY A 496 36.95 -3.90 -49.31
C GLY A 496 36.64 -2.49 -49.79
N HIS A 497 37.11 -1.52 -49.15
CA HIS A 497 38.12 -0.51 -49.47
C HIS A 497 38.25 0.50 -48.33
#